data_48b4c464252e09b968181d02a02ce555
#
_entry.id   48b4c464252e09b968181d02a02ce555
#
_cell.length_a   1.000
_cell.length_b   1.000
_cell.length_c   1.000
_cell.angle_alpha   90.00
_cell.angle_beta   90.00
_cell.angle_gamma   90.00
#
_symmetry.space_group_name_H-M   'P 1'
#
loop_
_entity.id
_entity.type
_entity.pdbx_description
1 polymer ?
#
loop_
_entity_poly.entity_id
_entity_poly.type
_entity_poly.pdbx_seq_one_letter_code
_entity_poly.pdbx_strand_id
1 'polypeptide(L)'
;MAGGSADAAATILAIDHLYELNMSRDEHHDFAASLGSDVPFMLTGGTAIGQGHGDELTSALSRGTYHWVLALSSVGLSTPAVYAECDRLRAERDVSPPRISDQLMQALLAGDAKAVGASLSNDLQSAACTLRPALSLVLDVGQEYGALGAIVSGSGPTVAFLVADEEAGLDLAVALTSSGVVGSVARAFGPVHGAKIL
;
A
#
# COMPACT_ATOMS: atom_id res chain seq x y z
N MET A 1 4.68 -1.13 -7.23
CA MET A 1 4.21 -1.54 -5.90
C MET A 1 4.38 -3.05 -5.81
N ALA A 2 5.38 -3.51 -5.09
CA ALA A 2 5.67 -4.90 -4.70
C ALA A 2 5.51 -6.01 -5.78
N GLY A 3 5.68 -5.70 -7.08
CA GLY A 3 5.55 -6.69 -8.16
C GLY A 3 6.55 -7.83 -8.03
N GLY A 4 7.81 -7.51 -7.76
CA GLY A 4 8.84 -8.52 -7.50
C GLY A 4 8.55 -9.41 -6.30
N SER A 5 7.91 -8.86 -5.25
CA SER A 5 7.49 -9.66 -4.09
C SER A 5 6.33 -10.60 -4.42
N ALA A 6 5.41 -10.16 -5.29
CA ALA A 6 4.34 -11.02 -5.79
C ALA A 6 4.87 -12.16 -6.67
N ASP A 7 5.85 -11.85 -7.55
CA ASP A 7 6.52 -12.87 -8.38
C ASP A 7 7.29 -13.87 -7.50
N ALA A 8 7.97 -13.40 -6.46
CA ALA A 8 8.68 -14.26 -5.50
C ALA A 8 7.71 -15.20 -4.77
N ALA A 9 6.59 -14.68 -4.25
CA ALA A 9 5.57 -15.47 -3.57
C ALA A 9 4.95 -16.54 -4.51
N ALA A 10 4.62 -16.16 -5.73
CA ALA A 10 4.10 -17.07 -6.73
C ALA A 10 5.13 -18.16 -7.07
N THR A 11 6.42 -17.81 -7.16
CA THR A 11 7.51 -18.74 -7.45
C THR A 11 7.68 -19.75 -6.31
N ILE A 12 7.62 -19.31 -5.05
CA ILE A 12 7.71 -20.22 -3.89
C ILE A 12 6.64 -21.29 -4.00
N LEU A 13 5.37 -20.90 -4.17
CA LEU A 13 4.27 -21.86 -4.26
C LEU A 13 4.39 -22.77 -5.49
N ALA A 14 4.80 -22.20 -6.64
CA ALA A 14 4.96 -23.00 -7.87
C ALA A 14 6.05 -24.06 -7.72
N ILE A 15 7.17 -23.73 -7.09
CA ILE A 15 8.27 -24.68 -6.85
C ILE A 15 7.85 -25.74 -5.83
N ASP A 16 7.23 -25.35 -4.71
CA ASP A 16 6.73 -26.29 -3.74
C ASP A 16 5.78 -27.32 -4.37
N HIS A 17 4.84 -26.83 -5.16
CA HIS A 17 3.87 -27.69 -5.85
C HIS A 17 4.53 -28.59 -6.92
N LEU A 18 5.44 -28.02 -7.75
CA LEU A 18 6.08 -28.74 -8.86
C LEU A 18 6.99 -29.88 -8.37
N TYR A 19 7.69 -29.66 -7.28
CA TYR A 19 8.65 -30.61 -6.73
C TYR A 19 8.11 -31.40 -5.54
N GLU A 20 6.82 -31.24 -5.22
CA GLU A 20 6.14 -31.96 -4.12
C GLU A 20 6.88 -31.85 -2.79
N LEU A 21 7.43 -30.66 -2.49
CA LEU A 21 8.23 -30.43 -1.29
C LEU A 21 7.38 -30.50 -0.01
N ASN A 22 6.08 -30.27 -0.14
CA ASN A 22 5.11 -30.31 0.96
C ASN A 22 5.47 -29.39 2.13
N MET A 23 5.94 -28.19 1.81
CA MET A 23 6.29 -27.18 2.81
C MET A 23 5.05 -26.78 3.62
N SER A 24 5.24 -26.65 4.92
CA SER A 24 4.23 -26.09 5.80
C SER A 24 4.02 -24.59 5.54
N ARG A 25 2.95 -24.03 6.07
CA ARG A 25 2.65 -22.62 5.97
C ARG A 25 3.73 -21.74 6.62
N ASP A 26 4.27 -22.21 7.74
CA ASP A 26 5.31 -21.50 8.48
C ASP A 26 6.64 -21.53 7.70
N GLU A 27 6.99 -22.66 7.09
CA GLU A 27 8.17 -22.76 6.23
C GLU A 27 8.08 -21.84 4.99
N HIS A 28 6.90 -21.76 4.34
CA HIS A 28 6.67 -20.79 3.28
C HIS A 28 6.89 -19.36 3.77
N HIS A 29 6.36 -19.03 4.95
CA HIS A 29 6.44 -17.69 5.52
C HIS A 29 7.88 -17.32 5.86
N ASP A 30 8.61 -18.21 6.53
CA ASP A 30 10.02 -17.99 6.92
C ASP A 30 10.90 -17.81 5.67
N PHE A 31 10.68 -18.66 4.65
CA PHE A 31 11.41 -18.56 3.39
C PHE A 31 11.08 -17.24 2.67
N ALA A 32 9.80 -16.86 2.62
CA ALA A 32 9.34 -15.60 2.04
C ALA A 32 9.96 -14.39 2.74
N ALA A 33 10.00 -14.38 4.08
CA ALA A 33 10.60 -13.31 4.87
C ALA A 33 12.11 -13.15 4.57
N SER A 34 12.81 -14.25 4.29
CA SER A 34 14.23 -14.22 3.90
C SER A 34 14.50 -13.53 2.56
N LEU A 35 13.49 -13.47 1.68
CA LEU A 35 13.59 -12.83 0.36
C LEU A 35 13.24 -11.34 0.39
N GLY A 36 12.37 -10.94 1.31
CA GLY A 36 11.99 -9.54 1.48
C GLY A 36 10.73 -9.38 2.32
N SER A 37 10.62 -8.25 3.01
CA SER A 37 9.55 -7.97 3.98
C SER A 37 8.13 -7.99 3.39
N ASP A 38 7.97 -7.67 2.10
CA ASP A 38 6.65 -7.68 1.45
C ASP A 38 6.23 -9.08 0.94
N VAL A 39 7.18 -10.05 0.83
CA VAL A 39 6.90 -11.36 0.23
C VAL A 39 5.92 -12.19 1.07
N PRO A 40 6.02 -12.23 2.42
CA PRO A 40 5.05 -12.92 3.26
C PRO A 40 3.61 -12.45 3.05
N PHE A 41 3.41 -11.14 2.88
CA PHE A 41 2.08 -10.59 2.61
C PHE A 41 1.53 -11.06 1.25
N MET A 42 2.38 -11.19 0.24
CA MET A 42 1.95 -11.69 -1.08
C MET A 42 1.53 -13.16 -1.05
N LEU A 43 2.02 -13.96 -0.11
CA LEU A 43 1.51 -15.31 0.15
C LEU A 43 0.17 -15.28 0.89
N THR A 44 0.02 -14.39 1.87
CA THR A 44 -1.15 -14.34 2.75
C THR A 44 -2.34 -13.64 2.07
N GLY A 45 -2.10 -12.47 1.48
CA GLY A 45 -3.14 -11.60 0.92
C GLY A 45 -4.11 -11.05 1.96
N GLY A 46 -5.28 -10.61 1.50
CA GLY A 46 -6.30 -10.05 2.37
C GLY A 46 -5.95 -8.67 2.92
N THR A 47 -6.24 -8.47 4.20
CA THR A 47 -5.85 -7.29 4.97
C THR A 47 -5.04 -7.76 6.17
N ALA A 48 -3.88 -7.19 6.38
CA ALA A 48 -2.99 -7.57 7.47
C ALA A 48 -2.32 -6.35 8.11
N ILE A 49 -1.90 -6.53 9.34
CA ILE A 49 -1.06 -5.62 10.10
C ILE A 49 0.35 -6.21 10.07
N GLY A 50 1.30 -5.45 9.55
CA GLY A 50 2.72 -5.80 9.61
C GLY A 50 3.41 -5.11 10.79
N GLN A 51 4.21 -5.86 11.52
CA GLN A 51 5.07 -5.38 12.61
C GLN A 51 6.55 -5.64 12.27
N GLY A 52 7.45 -5.16 13.10
CA GLY A 52 8.88 -5.32 12.85
C GLY A 52 9.32 -4.60 11.59
N HIS A 53 9.87 -5.31 10.63
CA HIS A 53 10.20 -4.81 9.30
C HIS A 53 9.04 -4.93 8.30
N GLY A 54 7.83 -5.29 8.78
CA GLY A 54 6.65 -5.51 7.96
C GLY A 54 6.42 -6.99 7.59
N ASP A 55 7.25 -7.87 8.09
CA ASP A 55 7.26 -9.32 7.86
C ASP A 55 6.48 -10.10 8.92
N GLU A 56 6.33 -9.57 10.14
CA GLU A 56 5.48 -10.14 11.19
C GLU A 56 4.01 -9.78 10.95
N LEU A 57 3.30 -10.66 10.25
CA LEU A 57 1.95 -10.40 9.78
C LEU A 57 0.88 -10.94 10.72
N THR A 58 -0.09 -10.09 11.05
CA THR A 58 -1.33 -10.48 11.72
C THR A 58 -2.52 -10.12 10.83
N SER A 59 -3.37 -11.09 10.51
CA SER A 59 -4.57 -10.84 9.71
C SER A 59 -5.50 -9.86 10.41
N ALA A 60 -5.99 -8.87 9.67
CA ALA A 60 -6.98 -7.92 10.14
C ALA A 60 -8.35 -8.23 9.52
N LEU A 61 -9.40 -8.11 10.34
CA LEU A 61 -10.76 -8.26 9.85
C LEU A 61 -11.12 -7.04 9.00
N SER A 62 -11.51 -7.30 7.77
CA SER A 62 -11.96 -6.29 6.83
C SER A 62 -13.21 -6.78 6.11
N ARG A 63 -14.19 -5.92 5.94
CA ARG A 63 -15.43 -6.19 5.19
C ARG A 63 -15.51 -5.30 3.97
N GLY A 64 -16.22 -5.79 2.95
CA GLY A 64 -16.43 -5.06 1.71
C GLY A 64 -15.27 -5.13 0.73
N THR A 65 -15.43 -4.42 -0.35
CA THR A 65 -14.42 -4.23 -1.39
C THR A 65 -14.07 -2.76 -1.45
N TYR A 66 -12.79 -2.46 -1.48
CA TYR A 66 -12.26 -1.10 -1.58
C TYR A 66 -11.71 -0.89 -2.98
N HIS A 67 -12.11 0.20 -3.62
CA HIS A 67 -11.64 0.57 -4.96
C HIS A 67 -10.55 1.61 -4.85
N TRP A 68 -9.47 1.38 -5.57
CA TRP A 68 -8.26 2.20 -5.52
C TRP A 68 -7.86 2.71 -6.89
N VAL A 69 -7.41 3.94 -6.94
CA VAL A 69 -6.71 4.51 -8.09
C VAL A 69 -5.26 4.76 -7.69
N LEU A 70 -4.34 4.26 -8.47
CA LEU A 70 -2.90 4.35 -8.23
C LEU A 70 -2.28 5.30 -9.23
N ALA A 71 -1.78 6.43 -8.76
CA ALA A 71 -1.03 7.38 -9.56
C ALA A 71 0.46 6.99 -9.52
N LEU A 72 0.93 6.46 -10.63
CA LEU A 72 2.29 5.96 -10.78
C LEU A 72 3.19 7.04 -11.37
N SER A 73 4.37 7.20 -10.82
CA SER A 73 5.36 8.14 -11.30
C SER A 73 6.38 7.44 -12.22
N SER A 74 6.74 8.09 -13.32
CA SER A 74 7.83 7.64 -14.20
C SER A 74 9.22 7.84 -13.61
N VAL A 75 9.35 8.66 -12.57
CA VAL A 75 10.63 8.97 -11.90
C VAL A 75 10.57 8.41 -10.48
N GLY A 76 11.56 7.59 -10.12
CA GLY A 76 11.67 7.01 -8.78
C GLY A 76 11.94 8.06 -7.70
N LEU A 77 11.72 7.65 -6.45
CA LEU A 77 12.12 8.40 -5.25
C LEU A 77 12.96 7.44 -4.37
N SER A 78 14.12 7.92 -3.92
CA SER A 78 15.02 7.09 -3.13
C SER A 78 14.45 6.83 -1.73
N THR A 79 14.14 5.59 -1.43
CA THR A 79 13.65 5.19 -0.09
C THR A 79 14.58 5.65 1.04
N PRO A 80 15.91 5.41 0.99
CA PRO A 80 16.81 5.92 2.03
C PRO A 80 16.76 7.44 2.18
N ALA A 81 16.64 8.19 1.08
CA ALA A 81 16.53 9.64 1.15
C ALA A 81 15.24 10.11 1.84
N VAL A 82 14.12 9.41 1.61
CA VAL A 82 12.84 9.73 2.26
C VAL A 82 12.92 9.46 3.77
N TYR A 83 13.54 8.36 4.19
CA TYR A 83 13.75 8.10 5.62
C TYR A 83 14.66 9.14 6.26
N ALA A 84 15.78 9.48 5.63
CA ALA A 84 16.68 10.53 6.12
C ALA A 84 15.99 11.89 6.25
N GLU A 85 15.13 12.25 5.29
CA GLU A 85 14.35 13.48 5.36
C GLU A 85 13.28 13.41 6.45
N CYS A 86 12.64 12.26 6.65
CA CYS A 86 11.71 12.03 7.75
C CYS A 86 12.41 12.24 9.10
N ASP A 87 13.59 11.67 9.29
CA ASP A 87 14.41 11.84 10.49
C ASP A 87 14.78 13.32 10.70
N ARG A 88 15.17 14.02 9.63
CA ARG A 88 15.48 15.45 9.68
C ARG A 88 14.26 16.28 10.10
N LEU A 89 13.07 15.99 9.58
CA LEU A 89 11.83 16.70 9.92
C LEU A 89 11.37 16.42 11.36
N ARG A 90 11.83 15.33 11.95
CA ARG A 90 11.49 14.88 13.31
C ARG A 90 12.54 15.21 14.36
N ALA A 91 13.74 15.63 13.96
CA ALA A 91 14.92 15.79 14.84
C ALA A 91 14.66 16.66 16.10
N GLU A 92 13.73 17.62 16.02
CA GLU A 92 13.38 18.52 17.14
C GLU A 92 11.99 18.23 17.74
N ARG A 93 11.39 17.08 17.42
CA ARG A 93 10.04 16.72 17.85
C ARG A 93 10.07 15.45 18.70
N ASP A 94 9.30 15.45 19.76
CA ASP A 94 8.97 14.23 20.50
C ASP A 94 7.93 13.46 19.67
N VAL A 95 8.38 12.37 19.00
CA VAL A 95 7.53 11.57 18.12
C VAL A 95 7.12 10.31 18.87
N SER A 96 5.83 10.17 19.10
CA SER A 96 5.28 8.95 19.70
C SER A 96 5.55 7.74 18.81
N PRO A 97 5.77 6.54 19.38
CA PRO A 97 5.86 5.31 18.61
C PRO A 97 4.65 5.11 17.70
N PRO A 98 4.83 4.52 16.51
CA PRO A 98 3.71 4.25 15.61
C PRO A 98 2.68 3.35 16.30
N ARG A 99 1.41 3.65 16.08
CA ARG A 99 0.29 2.88 16.64
C ARG A 99 -0.71 2.56 15.54
N ILE A 100 -1.32 1.40 15.65
CA ILE A 100 -2.46 1.05 14.81
C ILE A 100 -3.63 1.94 15.20
N SER A 101 -4.25 2.57 14.20
CA SER A 101 -5.41 3.42 14.41
C SER A 101 -6.65 2.58 14.73
N ASP A 102 -7.21 2.73 15.93
CA ASP A 102 -8.47 2.08 16.32
C ASP A 102 -9.62 2.49 15.36
N GLN A 103 -9.61 3.73 14.89
CA GLN A 103 -10.59 4.24 13.92
C GLN A 103 -10.49 3.50 12.60
N LEU A 104 -9.27 3.28 12.08
CA LEU A 104 -9.05 2.51 10.86
C LEU A 104 -9.53 1.07 11.03
N MET A 105 -9.21 0.43 12.16
CA MET A 105 -9.64 -0.94 12.43
C MET A 105 -11.15 -1.09 12.51
N GLN A 106 -11.83 -0.13 13.16
CA GLN A 106 -13.29 -0.10 13.24
C GLN A 106 -13.92 0.14 11.85
N ALA A 107 -13.36 1.04 11.06
CA ALA A 107 -13.81 1.33 9.70
C ALA A 107 -13.68 0.10 8.78
N LEU A 108 -12.55 -0.62 8.84
CA LEU A 108 -12.33 -1.87 8.11
C LEU A 108 -13.33 -2.96 8.52
N LEU A 109 -13.57 -3.11 9.81
CA LEU A 109 -14.54 -4.08 10.35
C LEU A 109 -15.98 -3.76 9.93
N ALA A 110 -16.31 -2.46 9.89
CA ALA A 110 -17.62 -1.99 9.43
C ALA A 110 -17.80 -2.06 7.90
N GLY A 111 -16.70 -2.07 7.12
CA GLY A 111 -16.74 -1.95 5.67
C GLY A 111 -17.04 -0.52 5.20
N ASP A 112 -16.75 0.48 6.04
CA ASP A 112 -17.01 1.89 5.75
C ASP A 112 -15.83 2.50 4.99
N ALA A 113 -15.90 2.52 3.67
CA ALA A 113 -14.86 3.05 2.81
C ALA A 113 -14.54 4.54 3.08
N LYS A 114 -15.56 5.34 3.44
CA LYS A 114 -15.37 6.76 3.76
C LYS A 114 -14.56 6.93 5.05
N ALA A 115 -14.90 6.16 6.09
CA ALA A 115 -14.15 6.18 7.35
C ALA A 115 -12.73 5.60 7.18
N VAL A 116 -12.55 4.57 6.33
CA VAL A 116 -11.22 4.06 5.95
C VAL A 116 -10.41 5.17 5.29
N GLY A 117 -10.98 5.86 4.29
CA GLY A 117 -10.30 6.95 3.59
C GLY A 117 -9.86 8.07 4.51
N ALA A 118 -10.75 8.49 5.43
CA ALA A 118 -10.46 9.53 6.43
C ALA A 118 -9.40 9.10 7.47
N SER A 119 -9.14 7.79 7.60
CA SER A 119 -8.18 7.23 8.57
C SER A 119 -6.83 6.86 7.94
N LEU A 120 -6.66 7.07 6.64
CA LEU A 120 -5.38 6.80 5.97
C LEU A 120 -4.30 7.74 6.49
N SER A 121 -3.15 7.19 6.83
CA SER A 121 -1.99 7.96 7.28
C SER A 121 -0.68 7.32 6.87
N ASN A 122 0.32 8.13 6.58
CA ASN A 122 1.67 7.67 6.30
C ASN A 122 2.69 8.67 6.85
N ASP A 123 3.47 8.23 7.79
CA ASP A 123 4.50 9.02 8.46
C ASP A 123 5.57 9.56 7.51
N LEU A 124 5.81 8.87 6.39
CA LEU A 124 6.78 9.28 5.39
C LEU A 124 6.22 10.30 4.38
N GLN A 125 4.91 10.55 4.37
CA GLN A 125 4.27 11.39 3.34
C GLN A 125 4.84 12.80 3.31
N SER A 126 5.01 13.44 4.46
CA SER A 126 5.57 14.79 4.52
C SER A 126 6.99 14.85 3.97
N ALA A 127 7.81 13.86 4.29
CA ALA A 127 9.18 13.76 3.77
C ALA A 127 9.20 13.52 2.26
N ALA A 128 8.36 12.61 1.76
CA ALA A 128 8.23 12.34 0.34
C ALA A 128 7.79 13.61 -0.44
N CYS A 129 6.81 14.36 0.08
CA CYS A 129 6.32 15.60 -0.52
C CYS A 129 7.40 16.71 -0.47
N THR A 130 8.21 16.78 0.61
CA THR A 130 9.33 17.73 0.69
C THR A 130 10.37 17.46 -0.39
N LEU A 131 10.76 16.19 -0.55
CA LEU A 131 11.73 15.81 -1.59
C LEU A 131 11.17 15.88 -3.01
N ARG A 132 9.86 15.74 -3.13
CA ARG A 132 9.16 15.78 -4.42
C ARG A 132 7.83 16.53 -4.31
N PRO A 133 7.86 17.87 -4.42
CA PRO A 133 6.65 18.71 -4.29
C PRO A 133 5.51 18.36 -5.26
N ALA A 134 5.82 17.77 -6.42
CA ALA A 134 4.79 17.30 -7.36
C ALA A 134 3.82 16.28 -6.74
N LEU A 135 4.22 15.55 -5.68
CA LEU A 135 3.32 14.63 -4.99
C LEU A 135 2.16 15.35 -4.29
N SER A 136 2.40 16.56 -3.79
CA SER A 136 1.33 17.39 -3.22
C SER A 136 0.29 17.74 -4.26
N LEU A 137 0.72 18.12 -5.48
CA LEU A 137 -0.20 18.40 -6.58
C LEU A 137 -1.03 17.16 -6.97
N VAL A 138 -0.42 15.97 -6.95
CA VAL A 138 -1.14 14.72 -7.23
C VAL A 138 -2.18 14.45 -6.15
N LEU A 139 -1.84 14.65 -4.86
CA LEU A 139 -2.77 14.50 -3.74
C LEU A 139 -3.96 15.48 -3.84
N ASP A 140 -3.68 16.75 -4.20
CA ASP A 140 -4.70 17.79 -4.38
C ASP A 140 -5.71 17.43 -5.49
N VAL A 141 -5.23 16.93 -6.64
CA VAL A 141 -6.12 16.44 -7.71
C VAL A 141 -7.07 15.36 -7.20
N GLY A 142 -6.56 14.39 -6.43
CA GLY A 142 -7.43 13.34 -5.87
C GLY A 142 -8.52 13.90 -4.96
N GLN A 143 -8.19 14.90 -4.15
CA GLN A 143 -9.16 15.54 -3.27
C GLN A 143 -10.22 16.32 -4.05
N GLU A 144 -9.82 17.08 -5.07
CA GLU A 144 -10.72 17.85 -5.94
C GLU A 144 -11.72 16.95 -6.70
N TYR A 145 -11.27 15.74 -7.09
CA TYR A 145 -12.10 14.77 -7.81
C TYR A 145 -12.74 13.71 -6.91
N GLY A 146 -12.91 14.02 -5.62
CA GLY A 146 -13.79 13.28 -4.72
C GLY A 146 -13.24 11.95 -4.22
N ALA A 147 -11.93 11.77 -4.18
CA ALA A 147 -11.34 10.64 -3.47
C ALA A 147 -11.76 10.65 -1.99
N LEU A 148 -12.14 9.50 -1.47
CA LEU A 148 -12.51 9.32 -0.05
C LEU A 148 -11.31 9.48 0.87
N GLY A 149 -10.11 9.24 0.35
CA GLY A 149 -8.84 9.42 1.01
C GLY A 149 -7.69 9.23 0.04
N ALA A 150 -6.55 9.80 0.36
CA ALA A 150 -5.34 9.75 -0.45
C ALA A 150 -4.11 9.55 0.42
N ILE A 151 -3.17 8.76 -0.05
CA ILE A 151 -1.94 8.48 0.69
C ILE A 151 -0.78 8.22 -0.28
N VAL A 152 0.39 8.74 0.05
CA VAL A 152 1.64 8.28 -0.57
C VAL A 152 1.89 6.85 -0.12
N SER A 153 2.10 5.93 -1.03
CA SER A 153 2.34 4.51 -0.72
C SER A 153 3.79 4.30 -0.27
N GLY A 154 3.99 3.95 0.98
CA GLY A 154 5.31 3.76 1.58
C GLY A 154 6.19 5.01 1.45
N SER A 155 7.42 4.86 0.97
CA SER A 155 8.29 5.99 0.66
C SER A 155 7.92 6.74 -0.63
N GLY A 156 6.89 6.31 -1.35
CA GLY A 156 6.49 6.85 -2.63
C GLY A 156 7.33 6.31 -3.81
N PRO A 157 7.26 6.93 -4.97
CA PRO A 157 6.45 8.11 -5.32
C PRO A 157 5.00 7.78 -5.77
N THR A 158 4.54 6.56 -5.61
CA THR A 158 3.16 6.19 -5.95
C THR A 158 2.20 6.82 -4.94
N VAL A 159 1.11 7.42 -5.43
CA VAL A 159 -0.01 7.86 -4.60
C VAL A 159 -1.19 6.92 -4.82
N ALA A 160 -1.79 6.46 -3.73
CA ALA A 160 -2.99 5.64 -3.75
C ALA A 160 -4.19 6.46 -3.28
N PHE A 161 -5.28 6.40 -4.04
CA PHE A 161 -6.54 7.05 -3.74
C PHE A 161 -7.61 6.00 -3.49
N LEU A 162 -8.28 6.09 -2.35
CA LEU A 162 -9.49 5.31 -2.10
C LEU A 162 -10.67 6.05 -2.70
N VAL A 163 -11.49 5.35 -3.47
CA VAL A 163 -12.68 5.89 -4.13
C VAL A 163 -13.92 5.11 -3.71
N ALA A 164 -15.10 5.69 -3.93
CA ALA A 164 -16.36 5.12 -3.50
C ALA A 164 -16.69 3.79 -4.21
N ASP A 165 -16.43 3.76 -5.51
CA ASP A 165 -16.78 2.65 -6.40
C ASP A 165 -15.93 2.67 -7.68
N GLU A 166 -16.23 1.80 -8.60
CA GLU A 166 -15.51 1.68 -9.87
C GLU A 166 -15.71 2.89 -10.78
N GLU A 167 -16.90 3.52 -10.78
CA GLU A 167 -17.23 4.69 -11.59
C GLU A 167 -16.42 5.91 -11.12
N ALA A 168 -16.45 6.20 -9.83
CA ALA A 168 -15.60 7.23 -9.23
C ALA A 168 -14.11 6.99 -9.49
N GLY A 169 -13.68 5.73 -9.52
CA GLY A 169 -12.33 5.34 -9.86
C GLY A 169 -11.98 5.62 -11.32
N LEU A 170 -12.91 5.49 -12.25
CA LEU A 170 -12.71 5.83 -13.65
C LEU A 170 -12.59 7.34 -13.83
N ASP A 171 -13.47 8.11 -13.22
CA ASP A 171 -13.47 9.57 -13.30
C ASP A 171 -12.17 10.17 -12.77
N LEU A 172 -11.72 9.70 -11.60
CA LEU A 172 -10.46 10.12 -11.03
C LEU A 172 -9.26 9.71 -11.90
N ALA A 173 -9.29 8.52 -12.50
CA ALA A 173 -8.21 8.07 -13.39
C ALA A 173 -8.10 8.95 -14.64
N VAL A 174 -9.23 9.38 -15.21
CA VAL A 174 -9.29 10.32 -16.33
C VAL A 174 -8.74 11.69 -15.92
N ALA A 175 -9.16 12.21 -14.78
CA ALA A 175 -8.69 13.48 -14.25
C ALA A 175 -7.17 13.49 -14.02
N LEU A 176 -6.64 12.48 -13.34
CA LEU A 176 -5.21 12.34 -13.11
C LEU A 176 -4.41 12.25 -14.42
N THR A 177 -4.90 11.48 -15.38
CA THR A 177 -4.25 11.35 -16.70
C THR A 177 -4.25 12.68 -17.45
N SER A 178 -5.37 13.39 -17.40
CA SER A 178 -5.54 14.67 -18.11
C SER A 178 -4.75 15.81 -17.47
N SER A 179 -4.48 15.75 -16.18
CA SER A 179 -3.72 16.77 -15.44
C SER A 179 -2.24 16.83 -15.85
N GLY A 180 -1.71 15.73 -16.41
CA GLY A 180 -0.30 15.62 -16.78
C GLY A 180 0.69 15.56 -15.62
N VAL A 181 0.21 15.47 -14.36
CA VAL A 181 1.08 15.43 -13.16
C VAL A 181 1.54 14.01 -12.80
N VAL A 182 0.99 12.98 -13.46
CA VAL A 182 1.30 11.58 -13.22
C VAL A 182 1.94 10.91 -14.44
N GLY A 183 2.74 9.87 -14.23
CA GLY A 183 3.33 9.09 -15.32
C GLY A 183 2.33 8.11 -15.95
N SER A 184 1.59 7.41 -15.13
CA SER A 184 0.50 6.52 -15.54
C SER A 184 -0.45 6.30 -14.39
N VAL A 185 -1.64 5.78 -14.70
CA VAL A 185 -2.68 5.49 -13.71
C VAL A 185 -3.09 4.03 -13.83
N ALA A 186 -3.25 3.36 -12.69
CA ALA A 186 -3.83 2.03 -12.61
C ALA A 186 -5.00 2.02 -11.65
N ARG A 187 -6.00 1.17 -11.90
CA ARG A 187 -7.11 0.91 -10.98
C ARG A 187 -6.93 -0.46 -10.37
N ALA A 188 -7.28 -0.59 -9.12
CA ALA A 188 -7.21 -1.84 -8.37
C ALA A 188 -8.39 -1.94 -7.40
N PHE A 189 -8.62 -3.14 -6.91
CA PHE A 189 -9.57 -3.38 -5.82
C PHE A 189 -8.97 -4.39 -4.84
N GLY A 190 -9.45 -4.37 -3.62
CA GLY A 190 -9.04 -5.27 -2.53
C GLY A 190 -10.09 -5.28 -1.41
N PRO A 191 -9.93 -6.20 -0.43
CA PRO A 191 -8.84 -7.18 -0.34
C PRO A 191 -8.96 -8.29 -1.38
N VAL A 192 -7.81 -8.89 -1.74
CA VAL A 192 -7.73 -10.06 -2.64
C VAL A 192 -6.89 -11.16 -2.00
N HIS A 193 -7.05 -12.38 -2.45
CA HIS A 193 -6.23 -13.49 -1.98
C HIS A 193 -4.75 -13.28 -2.33
N GLY A 194 -3.87 -13.83 -1.51
CA GLY A 194 -2.47 -13.98 -1.83
C GLY A 194 -2.24 -14.97 -2.97
N ALA A 195 -0.98 -15.29 -3.23
CA ALA A 195 -0.60 -16.27 -4.23
C ALA A 195 -1.27 -17.62 -3.96
N LYS A 196 -1.72 -18.31 -4.99
CA LYS A 196 -2.38 -19.62 -4.90
C LYS A 196 -2.14 -20.43 -6.17
N ILE A 197 -2.13 -21.75 -6.01
CA ILE A 197 -2.19 -22.69 -7.14
C ILE A 197 -3.64 -22.72 -7.64
N LEU A 198 -3.82 -22.74 -8.96
CA LEU A 198 -5.11 -22.77 -9.63
C LEU A 198 -5.49 -24.18 -10.05
#